data_c3f72925a77ecb9f92630695963764ee
#
_entry.id   c3f72925a77ecb9f92630695963764ee
#
_cell.length_a   1.000
_cell.length_b   1.000
_cell.length_c   1.000
_cell.angle_alpha   90.00
_cell.angle_beta   90.00
_cell.angle_gamma   90.00
#
_symmetry.space_group_name_H-M   'P 1'
#
loop_
_entity.id
_entity.type
_entity.pdbx_description
1 polymer ?
#
loop_
_entity_poly.entity_id
_entity_poly.type
_entity_poly.pdbx_seq_one_letter_code
_entity_poly.pdbx_strand_id
1 'polypeptide(L)'
;MTKEEYTFNPGDFVVYPARGVGQVTEIKSEDVCGQQLDIVSVNFNKDRATVKIPLSKIKKDASSLRQISTPAVMADAVKVLKGKAKVRRVQWSRRSQEYAEKIKSGDPIQLAEVMRDLYKDPERNEQTYSERQIYDQAMHLFVPEYALVNNLKDEEATIQLSNILKSRVSAE
;
A
#
# COMPACT_ATOMS: atom_id res chain seq x y z
N MET A 1 22.55 -22.46 -18.63
CA MET A 1 22.12 -21.29 -17.86
C MET A 1 20.65 -21.48 -17.49
N THR A 2 20.41 -21.83 -16.28
CA THR A 2 19.06 -21.84 -15.71
C THR A 2 18.53 -20.43 -15.76
N LYS A 3 17.48 -20.17 -16.58
CA LYS A 3 16.67 -18.98 -16.43
C LYS A 3 16.23 -18.96 -14.99
N GLU A 4 16.83 -18.08 -14.17
CA GLU A 4 16.24 -17.77 -12.88
C GLU A 4 14.84 -17.28 -13.17
N GLU A 5 13.84 -18.00 -12.68
CA GLU A 5 12.45 -17.59 -12.83
C GLU A 5 12.28 -16.23 -12.15
N TYR A 6 12.21 -15.19 -12.94
CA TYR A 6 11.84 -13.89 -12.43
C TYR A 6 10.42 -13.98 -11.87
N THR A 7 10.24 -13.57 -10.63
CA THR A 7 8.92 -13.52 -9.99
C THR A 7 8.00 -12.48 -10.65
N PHE A 8 8.57 -11.57 -11.46
CA PHE A 8 7.88 -10.48 -12.13
C PHE A 8 8.13 -10.55 -13.64
N ASN A 9 7.11 -10.12 -14.42
CA ASN A 9 7.18 -9.99 -15.88
C ASN A 9 6.83 -8.56 -16.27
N PRO A 10 7.33 -8.06 -17.42
CA PRO A 10 6.90 -6.79 -17.96
C PRO A 10 5.37 -6.74 -18.11
N GLY A 11 4.77 -5.65 -17.67
CA GLY A 11 3.31 -5.47 -17.63
C GLY A 11 2.65 -5.85 -16.31
N ASP A 12 3.34 -6.54 -15.41
CA ASP A 12 2.81 -6.88 -14.09
C ASP A 12 2.67 -5.64 -13.21
N PHE A 13 1.57 -5.59 -12.46
CA PHE A 13 1.40 -4.62 -11.40
C PHE A 13 2.07 -5.11 -10.12
N VAL A 14 2.76 -4.22 -9.46
CA VAL A 14 3.53 -4.50 -8.24
C VAL A 14 3.31 -3.40 -7.22
N VAL A 15 3.64 -3.70 -5.97
CA VAL A 15 3.58 -2.72 -4.88
C VAL A 15 4.99 -2.47 -4.35
N TYR A 16 5.41 -1.23 -4.36
CA TYR A 16 6.59 -0.76 -3.67
C TYR A 16 6.16 -0.07 -2.37
N PRO A 17 6.52 -0.58 -1.20
CA PRO A 17 5.92 -0.15 0.07
C PRO A 17 5.94 1.36 0.33
N ALA A 18 7.00 2.03 -0.09
CA ALA A 18 7.13 3.48 0.12
C ALA A 18 6.35 4.33 -0.90
N ARG A 19 5.98 3.76 -2.06
CA ARG A 19 5.36 4.50 -3.17
C ARG A 19 3.98 4.00 -3.59
N GLY A 20 3.61 2.78 -3.23
CA GLY A 20 2.36 2.16 -3.61
C GLY A 20 2.45 1.37 -4.91
N VAL A 21 1.38 1.37 -5.70
CA VAL A 21 1.24 0.56 -6.92
C VAL A 21 2.02 1.15 -8.08
N GLY A 22 2.81 0.30 -8.74
CA GLY A 22 3.47 0.58 -9.99
C GLY A 22 3.32 -0.56 -10.99
N GLN A 23 3.81 -0.37 -12.20
CA GLN A 23 3.81 -1.38 -13.26
C GLN A 23 5.23 -1.66 -13.73
N VAL A 24 5.60 -2.93 -13.82
CA VAL A 24 6.88 -3.33 -14.39
C VAL A 24 6.88 -3.02 -15.87
N THR A 25 7.84 -2.22 -16.32
CA THR A 25 8.00 -1.85 -17.72
C THR A 25 8.98 -2.74 -18.45
N GLU A 26 10.12 -3.03 -17.82
CA GLU A 26 11.13 -3.93 -18.39
C GLU A 26 11.98 -4.57 -17.29
N ILE A 27 12.58 -5.71 -17.63
CA ILE A 27 13.62 -6.35 -16.83
C ILE A 27 14.85 -6.50 -17.75
N LYS A 28 15.96 -5.90 -17.35
CA LYS A 28 17.13 -5.75 -18.22
C LYS A 28 18.42 -5.95 -17.42
N SER A 29 19.40 -6.60 -18.03
CA SER A 29 20.75 -6.65 -17.46
C SER A 29 21.48 -5.36 -17.81
N GLU A 30 21.93 -4.62 -16.82
CA GLU A 30 22.73 -3.41 -16.97
C GLU A 30 24.08 -3.58 -16.27
N ASP A 31 25.13 -2.98 -16.86
CA ASP A 31 26.44 -2.87 -16.22
C ASP A 31 26.43 -1.68 -15.26
N VAL A 32 26.57 -1.97 -13.97
CA VAL A 32 26.66 -0.95 -12.93
C VAL A 32 28.00 -1.10 -12.22
N CYS A 33 28.90 -0.15 -12.44
CA CYS A 33 30.23 -0.14 -11.83
C CYS A 33 31.05 -1.43 -12.08
N GLY A 34 30.99 -1.96 -13.31
CA GLY A 34 31.73 -3.16 -13.70
C GLY A 34 31.04 -4.48 -13.32
N GLN A 35 29.86 -4.44 -12.75
CA GLN A 35 29.05 -5.61 -12.42
C GLN A 35 27.78 -5.67 -13.26
N GLN A 36 27.49 -6.83 -13.83
CA GLN A 36 26.23 -7.08 -14.52
C GLN A 36 25.12 -7.36 -13.50
N LEU A 37 24.14 -6.48 -13.44
CA LEU A 37 22.98 -6.60 -12.55
C LEU A 37 21.70 -6.65 -13.36
N ASP A 38 20.82 -7.57 -12.99
CA ASP A 38 19.45 -7.59 -13.49
C ASP A 38 18.64 -6.53 -12.76
N ILE A 39 18.07 -5.61 -13.53
CA ILE A 39 17.33 -4.46 -13.00
C ILE A 39 15.88 -4.53 -13.46
N VAL A 40 14.98 -4.41 -12.51
CA VAL A 40 13.55 -4.27 -12.73
C VAL A 40 13.19 -2.79 -12.76
N SER A 41 12.65 -2.33 -13.87
CA SER A 41 12.15 -0.95 -14.01
C SER A 41 10.65 -0.91 -13.72
N VAL A 42 10.26 -0.11 -12.76
CA VAL A 42 8.87 0.06 -12.34
C VAL A 42 8.43 1.50 -12.56
N ASN A 43 7.35 1.67 -13.29
CA ASN A 43 6.74 2.98 -13.53
C ASN A 43 5.60 3.23 -12.54
N PHE A 44 5.64 4.36 -11.88
CA PHE A 44 4.59 4.85 -10.99
C PHE A 44 3.84 5.99 -11.69
N ASN A 45 2.71 5.67 -12.30
CA ASN A 45 1.96 6.63 -13.11
C ASN A 45 1.53 7.88 -12.35
N LYS A 46 1.20 7.75 -11.06
CA LYS A 46 0.77 8.88 -10.23
C LYS A 46 1.90 9.90 -10.04
N ASP A 47 3.11 9.42 -9.82
CA ASP A 47 4.28 10.27 -9.58
C ASP A 47 5.04 10.61 -10.87
N ARG A 48 4.63 10.02 -12.00
CA ARG A 48 5.35 10.10 -13.28
C ARG A 48 6.83 9.75 -13.13
N ALA A 49 7.13 8.81 -12.27
CA ALA A 49 8.48 8.40 -11.95
C ALA A 49 8.73 6.95 -12.33
N THR A 50 9.94 6.68 -12.82
CA THR A 50 10.42 5.31 -13.04
C THR A 50 11.52 5.01 -12.03
N VAL A 51 11.36 3.90 -11.30
CA VAL A 51 12.35 3.45 -10.32
C VAL A 51 13.00 2.17 -10.85
N LYS A 52 14.31 2.13 -10.80
CA LYS A 52 15.11 0.97 -11.15
C LYS A 52 15.55 0.25 -9.89
N ILE A 53 15.19 -1.01 -9.76
CA ILE A 53 15.47 -1.81 -8.57
C ILE A 53 16.27 -3.05 -8.98
N PRO A 54 17.47 -3.26 -8.40
CA PRO A 54 18.22 -4.49 -8.65
C PRO A 54 17.45 -5.73 -8.17
N LEU A 55 17.39 -6.76 -8.99
CA LEU A 55 16.71 -8.03 -8.67
C LEU A 55 17.29 -8.68 -7.41
N SER A 56 18.60 -8.54 -7.20
CA SER A 56 19.29 -9.03 -6.00
C SER A 56 18.74 -8.38 -4.72
N LYS A 57 18.37 -7.10 -4.77
CA LYS A 57 17.76 -6.41 -3.63
C LYS A 57 16.35 -6.92 -3.34
N ILE A 58 15.58 -7.19 -4.39
CA ILE A 58 14.22 -7.75 -4.26
C ILE A 58 14.26 -9.13 -3.60
N LYS A 59 15.22 -9.99 -4.01
CA LYS A 59 15.38 -11.33 -3.44
C LYS A 59 15.84 -11.31 -1.98
N LYS A 60 16.67 -10.35 -1.59
CA LYS A 60 17.18 -10.22 -0.22
C LYS A 60 16.18 -9.62 0.75
N ASP A 61 15.35 -8.71 0.27
CA ASP A 61 14.40 -7.98 1.10
C ASP A 61 12.99 -8.11 0.51
N ALA A 62 12.23 -9.03 1.08
CA ALA A 62 10.84 -9.27 0.68
C ALA A 62 9.94 -8.02 0.86
N SER A 63 10.40 -7.04 1.63
CA SER A 63 9.68 -5.77 1.82
C SER A 63 9.95 -4.73 0.73
N SER A 64 10.89 -4.99 -0.19
CA SER A 64 11.28 -3.99 -1.20
C SER A 64 10.31 -3.87 -2.37
N LEU A 65 9.81 -4.99 -2.88
CA LEU A 65 8.84 -5.04 -3.97
C LEU A 65 8.03 -6.32 -3.84
N ARG A 66 6.72 -6.23 -3.94
CA ARG A 66 5.82 -7.38 -3.88
C ARG A 66 4.80 -7.37 -5.00
N GLN A 67 4.22 -8.51 -5.27
CA GLN A 67 3.07 -8.61 -6.16
C GLN A 67 1.82 -7.99 -5.52
N ILE A 68 0.86 -7.62 -6.36
CA ILE A 68 -0.48 -7.20 -5.92
C ILE A 68 -1.11 -8.28 -5.04
N SER A 69 -1.77 -7.86 -3.99
CA SER A 69 -2.48 -8.77 -3.08
C SER A 69 -3.54 -9.58 -3.80
N THR A 70 -3.73 -10.81 -3.34
CA THR A 70 -4.82 -11.65 -3.83
C THR A 70 -6.18 -11.11 -3.38
N PRO A 71 -7.27 -11.44 -4.07
CA PRO A 71 -8.63 -11.07 -3.62
C PRO A 71 -8.94 -11.52 -2.19
N ALA A 72 -8.41 -12.68 -1.76
CA ALA A 72 -8.58 -13.19 -0.40
C ALA A 72 -7.92 -12.28 0.65
N VAL A 73 -6.67 -11.86 0.42
CA VAL A 73 -5.97 -10.93 1.31
C VAL A 73 -6.67 -9.57 1.36
N MET A 74 -7.12 -9.08 0.22
CA MET A 74 -7.85 -7.81 0.15
C MET A 74 -9.21 -7.90 0.87
N ALA A 75 -9.90 -9.03 0.79
CA ALA A 75 -11.13 -9.28 1.56
C ALA A 75 -10.87 -9.25 3.07
N ASP A 76 -9.74 -9.83 3.52
CA ASP A 76 -9.34 -9.77 4.93
C ASP A 76 -9.04 -8.33 5.38
N ALA A 77 -8.40 -7.54 4.55
CA ALA A 77 -8.17 -6.12 4.82
C ALA A 77 -9.51 -5.35 4.95
N VAL A 78 -10.49 -5.62 4.11
CA VAL A 78 -11.83 -5.03 4.21
C VAL A 78 -12.54 -5.45 5.51
N LYS A 79 -12.38 -6.69 5.94
CA LYS A 79 -12.89 -7.13 7.26
C LYS A 79 -12.30 -6.33 8.40
N VAL A 80 -11.00 -6.02 8.33
CA VAL A 80 -10.34 -5.16 9.31
C VAL A 80 -10.97 -3.76 9.32
N LEU A 81 -11.25 -3.19 8.15
CA LEU A 81 -11.92 -1.87 8.04
C LEU A 81 -13.31 -1.85 8.69
N LYS A 82 -14.03 -2.96 8.62
CA LYS A 82 -15.37 -3.12 9.24
C LYS A 82 -15.31 -3.35 10.75
N GLY A 83 -14.14 -3.66 11.30
CA GLY A 83 -13.93 -3.90 12.70
C GLY A 83 -13.92 -2.63 13.54
N LYS A 84 -13.96 -2.80 14.86
CA LYS A 84 -13.88 -1.68 15.80
C LYS A 84 -12.46 -1.09 15.83
N ALA A 85 -12.37 0.23 15.93
CA ALA A 85 -11.11 0.93 16.13
C ALA A 85 -10.44 0.48 17.43
N LYS A 86 -9.16 0.16 17.34
CA LYS A 86 -8.33 -0.22 18.51
C LYS A 86 -7.49 0.98 18.92
N VAL A 87 -8.09 1.92 19.61
CA VAL A 87 -7.39 3.10 20.11
C VAL A 87 -6.79 2.78 21.47
N ARG A 88 -5.48 2.65 21.52
CA ARG A 88 -4.76 2.47 22.78
C ARG A 88 -4.65 3.79 23.54
N ARG A 89 -4.74 3.73 24.87
CA ARG A 89 -4.49 4.87 25.76
C ARG A 89 -2.98 5.12 25.90
N VAL A 90 -2.33 5.50 24.82
CA VAL A 90 -0.90 5.79 24.73
C VAL A 90 -0.74 7.18 24.15
N GLN A 91 0.36 7.84 24.47
CA GLN A 91 0.66 9.17 23.93
C GLN A 91 0.65 9.16 22.39
N TRP A 92 0.17 10.26 21.81
CA TRP A 92 0.07 10.40 20.35
C TRP A 92 1.40 10.20 19.64
N SER A 93 2.50 10.69 20.19
CA SER A 93 3.83 10.52 19.61
C SER A 93 4.19 9.05 19.36
N ARG A 94 3.84 8.19 20.30
CA ARG A 94 4.07 6.74 20.16
C ARG A 94 3.09 6.10 19.18
N ARG A 95 1.82 6.49 19.23
CA ARG A 95 0.81 6.00 18.28
C ARG A 95 1.14 6.40 16.86
N SER A 96 1.52 7.64 16.62
CA SER A 96 1.87 8.13 15.29
C SER A 96 3.09 7.39 14.71
N GLN A 97 4.04 7.05 15.55
CA GLN A 97 5.20 6.25 15.15
C GLN A 97 4.81 4.82 14.76
N GLU A 98 3.94 4.17 15.53
CA GLU A 98 3.41 2.83 15.21
C GLU A 98 2.62 2.86 13.89
N TYR A 99 1.81 3.88 13.64
CA TYR A 99 1.10 4.06 12.37
C TYR A 99 2.05 4.30 11.20
N ALA A 100 3.09 5.09 11.39
CA ALA A 100 4.11 5.32 10.37
C ALA A 100 4.83 4.03 9.97
N GLU A 101 5.14 3.16 10.93
CA GLU A 101 5.72 1.85 10.68
C GLU A 101 4.78 0.94 9.88
N LYS A 102 3.49 0.94 10.21
CA LYS A 102 2.46 0.20 9.46
C LYS A 102 2.34 0.68 8.01
N ILE A 103 2.35 1.98 7.79
CA ILE A 103 2.35 2.58 6.45
C ILE A 103 3.60 2.17 5.67
N LYS A 104 4.75 2.21 6.31
CA LYS A 104 6.04 1.86 5.73
C LYS A 104 6.13 0.40 5.29
N SER A 105 5.42 -0.50 5.98
CA SER A 105 5.34 -1.92 5.61
C SER A 105 4.65 -2.16 4.26
N GLY A 106 3.73 -1.29 3.87
CA GLY A 106 2.94 -1.44 2.64
C GLY A 106 1.95 -2.61 2.66
N ASP A 107 1.81 -3.30 3.77
CA ASP A 107 0.87 -4.41 3.93
C ASP A 107 -0.58 -3.89 3.95
N PRO A 108 -1.48 -4.40 3.08
CA PRO A 108 -2.85 -3.93 3.01
C PRO A 108 -3.62 -4.12 4.33
N ILE A 109 -3.35 -5.16 5.09
CA ILE A 109 -3.98 -5.38 6.39
C ILE A 109 -3.56 -4.31 7.39
N GLN A 110 -2.27 -4.00 7.45
CA GLN A 110 -1.74 -2.95 8.33
C GLN A 110 -2.23 -1.55 7.91
N LEU A 111 -2.31 -1.28 6.61
CA LEU A 111 -2.89 -0.04 6.10
C LEU A 111 -4.38 0.09 6.48
N ALA A 112 -5.13 -1.00 6.38
CA ALA A 112 -6.53 -1.04 6.80
C ALA A 112 -6.69 -0.77 8.31
N GLU A 113 -5.78 -1.28 9.13
CA GLU A 113 -5.78 -0.98 10.57
C GLU A 113 -5.58 0.50 10.86
N VAL A 114 -4.65 1.15 10.17
CA VAL A 114 -4.42 2.60 10.29
C VAL A 114 -5.66 3.39 9.88
N MET A 115 -6.25 3.06 8.75
CA MET A 115 -7.46 3.71 8.24
C MET A 115 -8.63 3.52 9.22
N ARG A 116 -8.83 2.31 9.72
CA ARG A 116 -9.86 1.99 10.70
C ARG A 116 -9.73 2.82 11.97
N ASP A 117 -8.52 2.87 12.51
CA ASP A 117 -8.26 3.49 13.82
C ASP A 117 -8.31 5.02 13.77
N LEU A 118 -7.96 5.62 12.64
CA LEU A 118 -7.91 7.08 12.46
C LEU A 118 -9.16 7.67 11.79
N TYR A 119 -10.02 6.85 11.19
CA TYR A 119 -11.25 7.36 10.60
C TYR A 119 -12.17 7.97 11.64
N LYS A 120 -12.58 9.19 11.40
CA LYS A 120 -13.61 9.90 12.18
C LYS A 120 -14.68 10.42 11.24
N ASP A 121 -15.94 10.30 11.67
CA ASP A 121 -17.05 10.86 10.92
C ASP A 121 -16.96 12.40 10.96
N PRO A 122 -16.86 13.08 9.80
CA PRO A 122 -16.76 14.53 9.75
C PRO A 122 -17.93 15.27 10.41
N GLU A 123 -19.10 14.63 10.46
CA GLU A 123 -20.30 15.21 11.07
C GLU A 123 -20.29 15.15 12.61
N ARG A 124 -19.50 14.25 13.19
CA ARG A 124 -19.47 14.00 14.63
C ARG A 124 -18.18 14.43 15.31
N ASN A 125 -17.06 14.17 14.69
CA ASN A 125 -15.74 14.46 15.23
C ASN A 125 -14.78 14.87 14.12
N GLU A 126 -13.97 15.87 14.38
CA GLU A 126 -12.92 16.26 13.46
C GLU A 126 -11.62 15.49 13.76
N GLN A 127 -10.92 15.09 12.70
CA GLN A 127 -9.55 14.61 12.81
C GLN A 127 -8.62 15.78 13.10
N THR A 128 -7.62 15.55 13.97
CA THR A 128 -6.52 16.50 14.07
C THR A 128 -5.72 16.52 12.75
N TYR A 129 -4.97 17.57 12.53
CA TYR A 129 -4.14 17.70 11.33
C TYR A 129 -3.17 16.49 11.17
N SER A 130 -2.52 16.09 12.25
CA SER A 130 -1.59 14.94 12.24
C SER A 130 -2.29 13.61 11.95
N GLU A 131 -3.48 13.39 12.54
CA GLU A 131 -4.29 12.19 12.25
C GLU A 131 -4.71 12.14 10.78
N ARG A 132 -5.13 13.27 10.24
CA ARG A 132 -5.54 13.38 8.84
C ARG A 132 -4.39 13.09 7.88
N GLN A 133 -3.20 13.62 8.13
CA GLN A 133 -2.03 13.36 7.30
C GLN A 133 -1.72 11.86 7.22
N ILE A 134 -1.72 11.18 8.34
CA ILE A 134 -1.44 9.73 8.40
C ILE A 134 -2.55 8.94 7.71
N TYR A 135 -3.80 9.30 7.94
CA TYR A 135 -4.95 8.69 7.29
C TYR A 135 -4.89 8.85 5.77
N ASP A 136 -4.61 10.04 5.28
CA ASP A 136 -4.52 10.33 3.84
C ASP A 136 -3.36 9.54 3.19
N GLN A 137 -2.23 9.38 3.87
CA GLN A 137 -1.13 8.54 3.39
C GLN A 137 -1.54 7.06 3.27
N ALA A 138 -2.24 6.54 4.27
CA ALA A 138 -2.73 5.17 4.24
C ALA A 138 -3.73 4.96 3.09
N MET A 139 -4.66 5.90 2.90
CA MET A 139 -5.60 5.89 1.78
C MET A 139 -4.89 5.96 0.44
N HIS A 140 -3.90 6.81 0.30
CA HIS A 140 -3.13 6.97 -0.93
C HIS A 140 -2.44 5.68 -1.37
N LEU A 141 -1.97 4.87 -0.41
CA LEU A 141 -1.34 3.59 -0.68
C LEU A 141 -2.36 2.44 -0.86
N PHE A 142 -3.45 2.47 -0.12
CA PHE A 142 -4.45 1.39 -0.12
C PHE A 142 -5.38 1.43 -1.33
N VAL A 143 -5.86 2.60 -1.70
CA VAL A 143 -6.88 2.78 -2.76
C VAL A 143 -6.45 2.19 -4.10
N PRO A 144 -5.24 2.46 -4.63
CA PRO A 144 -4.85 1.92 -5.94
C PRO A 144 -4.80 0.40 -5.98
N GLU A 145 -4.30 -0.23 -4.92
CA GLU A 145 -4.25 -1.69 -4.84
C GLU A 145 -5.65 -2.30 -4.73
N TYR A 146 -6.48 -1.73 -3.88
CA TYR A 146 -7.89 -2.12 -3.75
C TYR A 146 -8.64 -1.99 -5.08
N ALA A 147 -8.44 -0.89 -5.79
CA ALA A 147 -9.04 -0.65 -7.10
C ALA A 147 -8.63 -1.70 -8.13
N LEU A 148 -7.34 -2.04 -8.19
CA LEU A 148 -6.83 -3.07 -9.12
C LEU A 148 -7.39 -4.46 -8.80
N VAL A 149 -7.41 -4.85 -7.55
CA VAL A 149 -7.93 -6.17 -7.13
C VAL A 149 -9.42 -6.32 -7.46
N ASN A 150 -10.18 -5.24 -7.37
CA ASN A 150 -11.63 -5.25 -7.59
C ASN A 150 -12.07 -4.73 -8.98
N ASN A 151 -11.13 -4.45 -9.88
CA ASN A 151 -11.40 -3.89 -11.21
C ASN A 151 -12.22 -2.58 -11.17
N LEU A 152 -11.85 -1.69 -10.26
CA LEU A 152 -12.48 -0.39 -10.07
C LEU A 152 -11.54 0.74 -10.47
N LYS A 153 -12.12 1.91 -10.73
CA LYS A 153 -11.35 3.15 -10.77
C LYS A 153 -11.03 3.63 -9.36
N ASP A 154 -9.97 4.42 -9.21
CA ASP A 154 -9.55 4.94 -7.90
C ASP A 154 -10.66 5.75 -7.20
N GLU A 155 -11.42 6.53 -7.95
CA GLU A 155 -12.55 7.31 -7.43
C GLU A 155 -13.66 6.42 -6.88
N GLU A 156 -14.01 5.35 -7.62
CA GLU A 156 -15.01 4.37 -7.19
C GLU A 156 -14.55 3.62 -5.93
N ALA A 157 -13.29 3.23 -5.90
CA ALA A 157 -12.67 2.56 -4.76
C ALA A 157 -12.69 3.46 -3.51
N THR A 158 -12.35 4.73 -3.67
CA THR A 158 -12.38 5.72 -2.58
C THR A 158 -13.78 5.87 -2.01
N ILE A 159 -14.80 5.96 -2.85
CA ILE A 159 -16.20 6.06 -2.42
C ILE A 159 -16.62 4.81 -1.66
N GLN A 160 -16.32 3.62 -2.17
CA GLN A 160 -16.65 2.36 -1.50
C GLN A 160 -16.01 2.24 -0.12
N LEU A 161 -14.73 2.56 -0.02
CA LEU A 161 -13.99 2.50 1.24
C LEU A 161 -14.51 3.51 2.26
N SER A 162 -14.79 4.72 1.83
CA SER A 162 -15.40 5.76 2.68
C SER A 162 -16.77 5.34 3.19
N ASN A 163 -17.60 4.71 2.35
CA ASN A 163 -18.90 4.19 2.75
C ASN A 163 -18.78 3.05 3.77
N ILE A 164 -17.81 2.16 3.61
CA ILE A 164 -17.55 1.07 4.56
C ILE A 164 -17.19 1.64 5.94
N LEU A 165 -16.29 2.61 5.98
CA LEU A 165 -15.85 3.25 7.22
C LEU A 165 -16.99 4.06 7.88
N LYS A 166 -17.76 4.79 7.08
CA LYS A 166 -18.93 5.54 7.57
C LYS A 166 -20.00 4.63 8.15
N SER A 167 -20.30 3.52 7.47
CA SER A 167 -21.28 2.53 7.94
C SER A 167 -20.87 1.90 9.26
N ARG A 168 -19.59 1.62 9.45
CA ARG A 168 -19.06 1.11 10.70
C ARG A 168 -19.32 2.07 11.88
N VAL A 169 -18.99 3.33 11.70
CA VAL A 169 -19.17 4.35 12.75
C VAL A 169 -20.63 4.58 13.07
N SER A 170 -21.51 4.47 12.08
CA SER A 170 -22.97 4.61 12.28
C SER A 170 -23.58 3.43 13.04
N ALA A 171 -22.93 2.26 13.05
CA ALA A 171 -23.36 1.07 13.76
C ALA A 171 -22.87 1.01 15.22
N GLU A 172 -21.97 1.90 15.64
CA GLU A 172 -21.49 2.06 17.02
C GLU A 172 -22.38 3.09 17.76
#